data_55caad11bccf313d5ef1b394d7d845da
#
_entry.id   55caad11bccf313d5ef1b394d7d845da
#
_cell.length_a   1.000
_cell.length_b   1.000
_cell.length_c   1.000
_cell.angle_alpha   90.00
_cell.angle_beta   90.00
_cell.angle_gamma   90.00
#
_symmetry.space_group_name_H-M   'P 1'
#
loop_
_entity.id
_entity.type
_entity.pdbx_description
1 polymer ?
#
loop_
_entity_poly.entity_id
_entity_poly.type
_entity_poly.pdbx_seq_one_letter_code
_entity_poly.pdbx_strand_id
1 'polypeptide(L)'
;EGAESVATDETNLVVRAMNRGFTAMNATPPGFILKCRNAIPHGRGLGSSASAAVGGLIMSRSLVEGGENLLTDSEVLNIALEFENHPDNLSAALYGGFNVSWLVSSGTGAPDTADAVQPTVHPDLVPIVLIPPHGLATSKARGVLSQQVDRSAACHNLSRTGLLVYAMSQD
;
A
#
# COMPACT_ATOMS: atom_id res chain seq x y z
N GLU A 1 -12.27 15.66 -6.31
CA GLU A 1 -13.36 15.18 -5.43
C GLU A 1 -12.77 14.66 -4.11
N GLY A 2 -13.39 14.97 -2.95
CA GLY A 2 -12.99 14.46 -1.64
C GLY A 2 -11.91 15.28 -0.92
N ALA A 3 -11.41 16.36 -1.47
CA ALA A 3 -10.43 17.22 -0.79
C ALA A 3 -10.98 17.84 0.50
N GLU A 4 -12.28 18.08 0.58
CA GLU A 4 -12.96 18.67 1.74
C GLU A 4 -12.96 17.77 2.98
N SER A 5 -12.74 16.46 2.79
CA SER A 5 -12.68 15.47 3.88
C SER A 5 -11.26 15.16 4.34
N VAL A 6 -10.24 15.78 3.73
CA VAL A 6 -8.84 15.51 4.06
C VAL A 6 -8.36 16.55 5.08
N ALA A 7 -7.80 16.06 6.19
CA ALA A 7 -7.21 16.93 7.21
C ALA A 7 -6.10 17.81 6.63
N THR A 8 -6.02 19.06 7.07
CA THR A 8 -5.01 20.05 6.62
C THR A 8 -3.99 20.38 7.72
N ASP A 9 -3.98 19.59 8.77
CA ASP A 9 -3.13 19.71 9.95
C ASP A 9 -2.21 18.47 10.11
N GLU A 10 -1.62 18.32 11.27
CA GLU A 10 -0.74 17.18 11.62
C GLU A 10 -1.43 15.81 11.61
N THR A 11 -2.77 15.77 11.63
CA THR A 11 -3.53 14.52 11.53
C THR A 11 -3.63 14.00 10.08
N ASN A 12 -3.20 14.81 9.10
CA ASN A 12 -3.13 14.39 7.71
C ASN A 12 -2.26 13.15 7.55
N LEU A 13 -2.75 12.16 6.79
CA LEU A 13 -2.07 10.87 6.63
C LEU A 13 -0.65 11.01 6.08
N VAL A 14 -0.44 11.91 5.12
CA VAL A 14 0.89 12.15 4.54
C VAL A 14 1.83 12.71 5.59
N VAL A 15 1.38 13.68 6.40
CA VAL A 15 2.18 14.29 7.49
C VAL A 15 2.51 13.25 8.55
N ARG A 16 1.54 12.42 8.94
CA ARG A 16 1.76 11.33 9.90
C ARG A 16 2.79 10.34 9.38
N ALA A 17 2.70 9.94 8.12
CA ALA A 17 3.66 9.05 7.49
C ALA A 17 5.06 9.68 7.39
N MET A 18 5.16 10.96 7.02
CA MET A 18 6.43 11.69 7.04
C MET A 18 7.07 11.69 8.43
N ASN A 19 6.30 12.05 9.47
CA ASN A 19 6.79 12.07 10.85
C ASN A 19 7.26 10.69 11.30
N ARG A 20 6.54 9.64 10.91
CA ARG A 20 6.91 8.26 11.21
C ARG A 20 8.22 7.85 10.52
N GLY A 21 8.42 8.26 9.27
CA GLY A 21 9.65 8.03 8.53
C GLY A 21 10.85 8.78 9.14
N PHE A 22 10.70 10.05 9.53
CA PHE A 22 11.75 10.78 10.27
C PHE A 22 12.11 10.06 11.58
N THR A 23 11.10 9.60 12.32
CA THR A 23 11.34 8.82 13.56
C THR A 23 12.11 7.53 13.30
N ALA A 24 11.78 6.81 12.22
CA ALA A 24 12.47 5.56 11.86
C ALA A 24 13.95 5.80 11.55
N MET A 25 14.27 6.93 10.93
CA MET A 25 15.65 7.33 10.60
C MET A 25 16.36 8.04 11.75
N ASN A 26 15.73 8.19 12.92
CA ASN A 26 16.22 9.01 14.03
C ASN A 26 16.60 10.44 13.60
N ALA A 27 15.84 11.01 12.68
CA ALA A 27 16.07 12.34 12.10
C ALA A 27 15.06 13.36 12.63
N THR A 28 15.52 14.61 12.76
CA THR A 28 14.65 15.72 13.11
C THR A 28 13.94 16.24 11.87
N PRO A 29 12.59 16.33 11.85
CA PRO A 29 11.89 16.90 10.71
C PRO A 29 12.30 18.36 10.47
N PRO A 30 12.63 18.76 9.24
CA PRO A 30 12.77 20.17 8.90
C PRO A 30 11.41 20.86 8.92
N GLY A 31 11.38 22.19 9.02
CA GLY A 31 10.16 22.94 8.72
C GLY A 31 9.79 22.78 7.25
N PHE A 32 8.53 22.42 6.95
CA PHE A 32 8.07 22.25 5.58
C PHE A 32 6.64 22.77 5.35
N ILE A 33 6.34 23.09 4.11
CA ILE A 33 4.98 23.34 3.64
C ILE A 33 4.62 22.21 2.67
N LEU A 34 3.61 21.42 3.04
CA LEU A 34 3.16 20.30 2.23
C LEU A 34 2.03 20.75 1.28
N LYS A 35 2.23 20.54 -0.02
CA LYS A 35 1.19 20.72 -1.04
C LYS A 35 0.95 19.37 -1.72
N CYS A 36 -0.22 18.78 -1.52
CA CYS A 36 -0.61 17.52 -2.14
C CYS A 36 -1.55 17.75 -3.31
N ARG A 37 -1.26 17.11 -4.44
CA ARG A 37 -2.19 16.99 -5.56
C ARG A 37 -2.49 15.51 -5.77
N ASN A 38 -3.69 15.09 -5.39
CA ASN A 38 -4.13 13.70 -5.54
C ASN A 38 -5.05 13.57 -6.75
N ALA A 39 -4.68 12.70 -7.69
CA ALA A 39 -5.51 12.34 -8.84
C ALA A 39 -6.25 11.01 -8.63
N ILE A 40 -5.97 10.27 -7.54
CA ILE A 40 -6.59 8.98 -7.24
C ILE A 40 -7.92 9.23 -6.51
N PRO A 41 -9.06 8.78 -7.06
CA PRO A 41 -10.35 8.96 -6.41
C PRO A 41 -10.39 8.30 -5.03
N HIS A 42 -10.85 9.07 -4.02
CA HIS A 42 -10.95 8.57 -2.66
C HIS A 42 -12.05 7.51 -2.50
N GLY A 43 -11.77 6.46 -1.70
CA GLY A 43 -12.76 5.44 -1.35
C GLY A 43 -13.27 4.60 -2.52
N ARG A 44 -12.48 4.45 -3.59
CA ARG A 44 -12.84 3.68 -4.80
C ARG A 44 -12.03 2.39 -4.95
N GLY A 45 -11.29 1.97 -3.93
CA GLY A 45 -10.44 0.77 -4.01
C GLY A 45 -9.18 0.94 -4.86
N LEU A 46 -8.77 2.17 -5.16
CA LEU A 46 -7.61 2.48 -6.01
C LEU A 46 -6.35 2.85 -5.22
N GLY A 47 -6.28 2.53 -3.94
CA GLY A 47 -5.07 2.69 -3.14
C GLY A 47 -4.69 4.15 -2.80
N SER A 48 -5.65 5.09 -2.77
CA SER A 48 -5.36 6.50 -2.45
C SER A 48 -4.73 6.67 -1.06
N SER A 49 -5.18 5.91 -0.06
CA SER A 49 -4.62 5.91 1.29
C SER A 49 -3.21 5.33 1.31
N ALA A 50 -3.00 4.18 0.69
CA ALA A 50 -1.68 3.54 0.55
C ALA A 50 -0.67 4.47 -0.14
N SER A 51 -1.10 5.13 -1.23
CA SER A 51 -0.25 6.11 -1.94
C SER A 51 0.11 7.31 -1.06
N ALA A 52 -0.80 7.76 -0.18
CA ALA A 52 -0.53 8.84 0.76
C ALA A 52 0.46 8.41 1.85
N ALA A 53 0.31 7.21 2.41
CA ALA A 53 1.21 6.68 3.43
C ALA A 53 2.62 6.43 2.86
N VAL A 54 2.73 5.70 1.76
CA VAL A 54 4.00 5.43 1.08
C VAL A 54 4.65 6.73 0.62
N GLY A 55 3.89 7.64 -0.01
CA GLY A 55 4.39 8.94 -0.45
C GLY A 55 4.96 9.77 0.70
N GLY A 56 4.31 9.77 1.88
CA GLY A 56 4.81 10.45 3.08
C GLY A 56 6.14 9.86 3.57
N LEU A 57 6.26 8.54 3.64
CA LEU A 57 7.49 7.85 4.03
C LEU A 57 8.65 8.13 3.04
N ILE A 58 8.38 8.07 1.74
CA ILE A 58 9.38 8.36 0.70
C ILE A 58 9.81 9.83 0.74
N MET A 59 8.88 10.77 0.96
CA MET A 59 9.23 12.18 1.11
C MET A 59 10.13 12.42 2.31
N SER A 60 9.83 11.83 3.47
CA SER A 60 10.71 11.96 4.64
C SER A 60 12.10 11.40 4.37
N ARG A 61 12.19 10.24 3.71
CA ARG A 61 13.45 9.62 3.29
C ARG A 61 14.27 10.56 2.39
N SER A 62 13.62 11.21 1.44
CA SER A 62 14.27 12.13 0.50
C SER A 62 14.75 13.44 1.13
N LEU A 63 14.23 13.82 2.30
CA LEU A 63 14.60 15.03 3.04
C LEU A 63 15.77 14.78 4.03
N VAL A 64 16.21 13.55 4.19
CA VAL A 64 17.33 13.19 5.09
C VAL A 64 18.53 12.80 4.25
N GLU A 65 19.69 13.35 4.57
CA GLU A 65 20.95 12.99 3.91
C GLU A 65 21.25 11.50 4.13
N GLY A 66 21.46 10.75 3.03
CA GLY A 66 21.64 9.30 3.09
C GLY A 66 20.38 8.52 3.49
N GLY A 67 19.21 9.14 3.43
CA GLY A 67 17.94 8.55 3.86
C GLY A 67 17.61 7.21 3.21
N GLU A 68 18.04 6.99 1.96
CA GLU A 68 17.86 5.70 1.26
C GLU A 68 18.60 4.53 1.92
N ASN A 69 19.70 4.83 2.62
CA ASN A 69 20.45 3.83 3.39
C ASN A 69 19.91 3.66 4.80
N LEU A 70 19.20 4.67 5.32
CA LEU A 70 18.62 4.69 6.66
C LEU A 70 17.19 4.14 6.71
N LEU A 71 16.51 4.11 5.57
CA LEU A 71 15.14 3.63 5.43
C LEU A 71 14.99 2.96 4.06
N THR A 72 15.22 1.67 4.00
CA THR A 72 15.11 0.85 2.79
C THR A 72 13.65 0.71 2.33
N ASP A 73 13.43 0.29 1.08
CA ASP A 73 12.07 0.03 0.57
C ASP A 73 11.34 -1.05 1.38
N SER A 74 12.03 -2.08 1.83
CA SER A 74 11.45 -3.09 2.71
C SER A 74 10.99 -2.50 4.04
N GLU A 75 11.76 -1.60 4.64
CA GLU A 75 11.38 -0.91 5.87
C GLU A 75 10.22 0.08 5.62
N VAL A 76 10.22 0.78 4.48
CA VAL A 76 9.08 1.62 4.07
C VAL A 76 7.81 0.78 3.97
N LEU A 77 7.85 -0.38 3.31
CA LEU A 77 6.70 -1.29 3.20
C LEU A 77 6.19 -1.71 4.59
N ASN A 78 7.12 -2.09 5.46
CA ASN A 78 6.77 -2.57 6.80
C ASN A 78 6.23 -1.47 7.71
N ILE A 79 6.79 -0.25 7.66
CA ILE A 79 6.25 0.89 8.40
C ILE A 79 4.89 1.31 7.85
N ALA A 80 4.69 1.22 6.54
CA ALA A 80 3.41 1.56 5.92
C ALA A 80 2.26 0.66 6.40
N LEU A 81 2.52 -0.56 6.86
CA LEU A 81 1.52 -1.43 7.51
C LEU A 81 0.89 -0.82 8.78
N GLU A 82 1.57 0.11 9.45
CA GLU A 82 1.01 0.83 10.60
C GLU A 82 -0.19 1.72 10.20
N PHE A 83 -0.31 2.06 8.92
CA PHE A 83 -1.39 2.88 8.36
C PHE A 83 -2.45 2.05 7.64
N GLU A 84 -2.05 0.92 7.05
CA GLU A 84 -2.95 -0.03 6.39
C GLU A 84 -2.52 -1.47 6.71
N ASN A 85 -3.44 -2.28 7.22
CA ASN A 85 -3.16 -3.65 7.67
C ASN A 85 -2.93 -4.66 6.52
N HIS A 86 -2.77 -4.18 5.28
CA HIS A 86 -2.69 -5.03 4.09
C HIS A 86 -1.60 -4.55 3.15
N PRO A 87 -0.69 -5.42 2.72
CA PRO A 87 0.44 -5.04 1.89
C PRO A 87 0.10 -4.84 0.41
N ASP A 88 -1.09 -5.25 -0.05
CA ASP A 88 -1.47 -5.28 -1.46
C ASP A 88 -1.39 -3.90 -2.14
N ASN A 89 -2.06 -2.89 -1.59
CA ASN A 89 -2.00 -1.53 -2.12
C ASN A 89 -0.67 -0.83 -1.79
N LEU A 90 -0.06 -1.16 -0.65
CA LEU A 90 1.21 -0.57 -0.20
C LEU A 90 2.36 -0.97 -1.11
N SER A 91 2.48 -2.27 -1.42
CA SER A 91 3.51 -2.77 -2.33
C SER A 91 3.35 -2.20 -3.74
N ALA A 92 2.11 -2.12 -4.24
CA ALA A 92 1.84 -1.53 -5.55
C ALA A 92 2.17 -0.02 -5.58
N ALA A 93 1.88 0.72 -4.51
CA ALA A 93 2.23 2.14 -4.40
C ALA A 93 3.73 2.37 -4.31
N LEU A 94 4.47 1.46 -3.65
CA LEU A 94 5.91 1.57 -3.43
C LEU A 94 6.72 1.15 -4.65
N TYR A 95 6.42 -0.03 -5.18
CA TYR A 95 7.22 -0.66 -6.23
C TYR A 95 6.67 -0.42 -7.64
N GLY A 96 5.38 -0.07 -7.77
CA GLY A 96 4.71 -0.02 -9.06
C GLY A 96 4.52 -1.42 -9.67
N GLY A 97 4.02 -1.48 -10.91
CA GLY A 97 3.86 -2.74 -11.64
C GLY A 97 2.87 -3.73 -11.03
N PHE A 98 3.06 -5.01 -11.33
CA PHE A 98 2.29 -6.10 -10.77
C PHE A 98 3.03 -6.70 -9.56
N ASN A 99 2.36 -6.76 -8.42
CA ASN A 99 2.95 -7.24 -7.19
C ASN A 99 2.16 -8.43 -6.63
N VAL A 100 2.89 -9.42 -6.12
CA VAL A 100 2.36 -10.45 -5.24
C VAL A 100 2.96 -10.17 -3.86
N SER A 101 2.11 -9.81 -2.90
CA SER A 101 2.53 -9.43 -1.56
C SER A 101 1.81 -10.26 -0.50
N TRP A 102 2.45 -10.47 0.64
CA TRP A 102 1.91 -11.27 1.74
C TRP A 102 2.38 -10.73 3.08
N LEU A 103 1.66 -11.12 4.14
CA LEU A 103 2.09 -10.90 5.52
C LEU A 103 2.91 -12.09 6.00
N VAL A 104 3.99 -11.79 6.69
CA VAL A 104 4.84 -12.77 7.38
C VAL A 104 4.54 -12.64 8.87
N SER A 105 3.87 -13.65 9.42
CA SER A 105 3.57 -13.67 10.85
C SER A 105 4.84 -13.98 11.66
N SER A 106 5.11 -13.16 12.66
CA SER A 106 6.25 -13.36 13.55
C SER A 106 6.14 -14.63 14.40
N GLY A 107 4.91 -15.13 14.65
CA GLY A 107 4.64 -16.25 15.54
C GLY A 107 5.00 -16.00 17.02
N THR A 108 5.55 -14.82 17.35
CA THR A 108 6.07 -14.48 18.67
C THR A 108 5.26 -13.38 19.38
N GLY A 109 4.16 -12.91 18.77
CA GLY A 109 3.38 -11.76 19.25
C GLY A 109 3.96 -10.40 18.85
N ALA A 110 5.07 -10.36 18.11
CA ALA A 110 5.54 -9.15 17.45
C ALA A 110 4.62 -8.82 16.24
N PRO A 111 4.58 -7.56 15.79
CA PRO A 111 3.81 -7.20 14.60
C PRO A 111 4.21 -8.04 13.37
N ASP A 112 3.22 -8.35 12.54
CA ASP A 112 3.48 -8.98 11.26
C ASP A 112 4.29 -8.04 10.36
N THR A 113 5.14 -8.63 9.52
CA THR A 113 5.86 -7.90 8.47
C THR A 113 5.25 -8.20 7.12
N ALA A 114 5.55 -7.38 6.13
CA ALA A 114 5.14 -7.61 4.75
C ALA A 114 6.34 -7.89 3.87
N ASP A 115 6.12 -8.71 2.87
CA ASP A 115 7.06 -8.93 1.79
C ASP A 115 6.32 -8.94 0.45
N ALA A 116 7.03 -8.69 -0.64
CA ALA A 116 6.46 -8.63 -1.97
C ALA A 116 7.46 -9.04 -3.04
N VAL A 117 6.93 -9.62 -4.12
CA VAL A 117 7.70 -9.89 -5.35
C VAL A 117 7.00 -9.23 -6.53
N GLN A 118 7.77 -8.83 -7.53
CA GLN A 118 7.28 -8.23 -8.77
C GLN A 118 7.49 -9.21 -9.94
N PRO A 119 6.52 -10.06 -10.26
CA PRO A 119 6.57 -10.84 -11.49
C PRO A 119 6.60 -9.91 -12.71
N THR A 120 7.37 -10.27 -13.72
CA THR A 120 7.33 -9.57 -15.00
C THR A 120 5.95 -9.73 -15.62
N VAL A 121 5.40 -8.64 -16.15
CA VAL A 121 4.11 -8.65 -16.86
C VAL A 121 4.38 -8.49 -18.34
N HIS A 122 3.66 -9.26 -19.17
CA HIS A 122 3.76 -9.14 -20.62
C HIS A 122 3.44 -7.69 -21.06
N PRO A 123 4.26 -7.07 -21.92
CA PRO A 123 4.13 -5.65 -22.27
C PRO A 123 2.82 -5.30 -22.98
N ASP A 124 2.15 -6.25 -23.63
CA ASP A 124 0.88 -6.04 -24.32
C ASP A 124 -0.34 -6.07 -23.38
N LEU A 125 -0.15 -6.41 -22.10
CA LEU A 125 -1.24 -6.39 -21.13
C LEU A 125 -1.55 -4.96 -20.69
N VAL A 126 -2.78 -4.54 -20.94
CA VAL A 126 -3.28 -3.20 -20.58
C VAL A 126 -4.36 -3.33 -19.51
N PRO A 127 -4.14 -2.77 -18.31
CA PRO A 127 -5.17 -2.76 -17.28
C PRO A 127 -6.31 -1.80 -17.64
N ILE A 128 -7.55 -2.29 -17.52
CA ILE A 128 -8.77 -1.49 -17.70
C ILE A 128 -9.46 -1.37 -16.34
N VAL A 129 -9.62 -0.13 -15.86
CA VAL A 129 -10.21 0.14 -14.55
C VAL A 129 -11.62 0.69 -14.70
N LEU A 130 -12.59 0.04 -14.06
CA LEU A 130 -13.96 0.51 -13.95
C LEU A 130 -14.16 1.15 -12.56
N ILE A 131 -14.35 2.45 -12.52
CA ILE A 131 -14.47 3.21 -11.27
C ILE A 131 -15.96 3.45 -10.98
N PRO A 132 -16.51 2.85 -9.89
CA PRO A 132 -17.91 3.05 -9.55
C PRO A 132 -18.18 4.51 -9.10
N PRO A 133 -19.38 5.05 -9.32
CA PRO A 133 -19.71 6.42 -8.95
C PRO A 133 -19.77 6.65 -7.43
N HIS A 134 -19.97 5.57 -6.65
CA HIS A 134 -20.06 5.65 -5.19
C HIS A 134 -18.85 5.01 -4.52
N GLY A 135 -18.33 5.68 -3.48
CA GLY A 135 -17.25 5.15 -2.66
C GLY A 135 -17.72 4.04 -1.72
N LEU A 136 -16.86 3.07 -1.49
CA LEU A 136 -17.03 2.02 -0.48
C LEU A 136 -15.74 1.94 0.34
N ALA A 137 -15.84 2.17 1.65
CA ALA A 137 -14.69 2.02 2.54
C ALA A 137 -14.22 0.56 2.56
N THR A 138 -12.91 0.34 2.47
CA THR A 138 -12.29 -0.99 2.48
C THR A 138 -12.69 -1.81 3.70
N SER A 139 -12.77 -1.18 4.88
CA SER A 139 -13.22 -1.82 6.12
C SER A 139 -14.66 -2.34 6.01
N LYS A 140 -15.56 -1.59 5.37
CA LYS A 140 -16.94 -2.03 5.14
C LYS A 140 -17.00 -3.18 4.13
N ALA A 141 -16.22 -3.10 3.05
CA ALA A 141 -16.16 -4.17 2.05
C ALA A 141 -15.64 -5.48 2.66
N ARG A 142 -14.60 -5.41 3.49
CA ARG A 142 -14.05 -6.58 4.18
C ARG A 142 -14.97 -7.12 5.27
N GLY A 143 -15.72 -6.27 5.96
CA GLY A 143 -16.63 -6.67 7.03
C GLY A 143 -17.81 -7.54 6.58
N VAL A 144 -18.11 -7.59 5.28
CA VAL A 144 -19.16 -8.47 4.73
C VAL A 144 -18.64 -9.83 4.25
N LEU A 145 -17.31 -10.03 4.27
CA LEU A 145 -16.72 -11.31 3.89
C LEU A 145 -16.88 -12.34 4.99
N SER A 146 -17.21 -13.58 4.60
CA SER A 146 -17.28 -14.70 5.54
C SER A 146 -15.92 -15.00 6.15
N GLN A 147 -15.90 -15.33 7.46
CA GLN A 147 -14.70 -15.81 8.16
C GLN A 147 -14.30 -17.22 7.73
N GLN A 148 -15.19 -17.96 7.10
CA GLN A 148 -14.96 -19.33 6.64
C GLN A 148 -15.42 -19.47 5.19
N VAL A 149 -14.68 -20.25 4.43
CA VAL A 149 -14.99 -20.62 3.05
C VAL A 149 -14.87 -22.13 2.88
N ASP A 150 -15.64 -22.70 1.97
CA ASP A 150 -15.53 -24.13 1.64
C ASP A 150 -14.12 -24.47 1.14
N ARG A 151 -13.62 -25.62 1.56
CA ARG A 151 -12.30 -26.10 1.11
C ARG A 151 -12.18 -26.16 -0.42
N SER A 152 -13.24 -26.58 -1.11
CA SER A 152 -13.27 -26.64 -2.58
C SER A 152 -13.11 -25.25 -3.19
N ALA A 153 -13.80 -24.23 -2.64
CA ALA A 153 -13.67 -22.84 -3.08
C ALA A 153 -12.27 -22.30 -2.82
N ALA A 154 -11.71 -22.56 -1.64
CA ALA A 154 -10.35 -22.16 -1.30
C ALA A 154 -9.31 -22.78 -2.27
N CYS A 155 -9.38 -24.09 -2.51
CA CYS A 155 -8.49 -24.79 -3.46
C CYS A 155 -8.63 -24.25 -4.88
N HIS A 156 -9.88 -23.98 -5.32
CA HIS A 156 -10.14 -23.38 -6.62
C HIS A 156 -9.47 -22.00 -6.74
N ASN A 157 -9.69 -21.11 -5.77
CA ASN A 157 -9.12 -19.76 -5.81
C ASN A 157 -7.59 -19.78 -5.77
N LEU A 158 -6.98 -20.62 -4.94
CA LEU A 158 -5.52 -20.76 -4.88
C LEU A 158 -4.93 -21.18 -6.23
N SER A 159 -5.54 -22.18 -6.89
CA SER A 159 -5.09 -22.66 -8.19
C SER A 159 -5.25 -21.59 -9.28
N ARG A 160 -6.34 -20.81 -9.25
CA ARG A 160 -6.60 -19.71 -10.20
C ARG A 160 -5.67 -18.53 -9.98
N THR A 161 -5.34 -18.23 -8.72
CA THR A 161 -4.36 -17.18 -8.39
C THR A 161 -2.98 -17.54 -8.95
N GLY A 162 -2.52 -18.78 -8.72
CA GLY A 162 -1.25 -19.24 -9.31
C GLY A 162 -1.24 -19.19 -10.84
N LEU A 163 -2.34 -19.63 -11.47
CA LEU A 163 -2.49 -19.56 -12.92
C LEU A 163 -2.49 -18.12 -13.44
N LEU A 164 -3.14 -17.19 -12.73
CA LEU A 164 -3.15 -15.77 -13.10
C LEU A 164 -1.74 -15.19 -13.11
N VAL A 165 -0.99 -15.40 -12.00
CA VAL A 165 0.40 -14.91 -11.92
C VAL A 165 1.26 -15.47 -13.06
N TYR A 166 1.12 -16.76 -13.36
CA TYR A 166 1.82 -17.38 -14.48
C TYR A 166 1.40 -16.77 -15.82
N ALA A 167 0.08 -16.69 -16.10
CA ALA A 167 -0.45 -16.16 -17.35
C ALA A 167 -0.09 -14.69 -17.62
N MET A 168 0.03 -13.87 -16.56
CA MET A 168 0.42 -12.47 -16.69
C MET A 168 1.84 -12.29 -17.23
N SER A 169 2.70 -13.29 -17.12
CA SER A 169 4.11 -13.23 -17.53
C SER A 169 4.42 -13.96 -18.84
N GLN A 170 3.41 -14.58 -19.46
CA GLN A 170 3.61 -15.37 -20.68
C GLN A 170 3.35 -14.56 -21.95
N ASP A 171 4.01 -14.98 -23.03
CA ASP A 171 3.77 -14.51 -24.41
C ASP A 171 2.43 -15.05 -24.97
#